data_478a3c2f990c666dfe144deb98a7abcc
#
_entry.id   478a3c2f990c666dfe144deb98a7abcc
#
_cell.length_a   1.000
_cell.length_b   1.000
_cell.length_c   1.000
_cell.angle_alpha   90.00
_cell.angle_beta   90.00
_cell.angle_gamma   90.00
#
_symmetry.space_group_name_H-M   'P 1'
#
loop_
_entity.id
_entity.type
_entity.pdbx_description
1 polymer ?
#
loop_
_entity_poly.entity_id
_entity_poly.type
_entity_poly.pdbx_seq_one_letter_code
_entity_poly.pdbx_strand_id
1 'polypeptide(L)' 'MSEEQKMKPPSGLERLEAVQEAYEERAAILEYDAGMSREEAEKEARKLTGYEGW' A
#
# COMPACT_ATOMS: atom_id res chain seq x y z
N MET A 1 2.74 -1.31 29.75
CA MET A 1 2.74 -1.56 29.37
C MET A 1 2.59 -1.80 28.43
N SER A 2 2.39 -1.93 28.03
CA SER A 2 2.04 -2.27 27.12
C SER A 2 2.63 -2.67 26.25
N GLU A 3 3.18 -3.00 25.99
CA GLU A 3 3.77 -3.41 25.15
C GLU A 3 3.55 -4.31 24.53
N GLU A 4 2.94 -4.75 24.66
CA GLU A 4 2.61 -5.75 24.16
C GLU A 4 2.15 -5.62 22.97
N GLN A 5 2.15 -4.84 22.40
CA GLN A 5 1.81 -4.78 21.23
C GLN A 5 2.80 -5.12 20.48
N LYS A 6 3.42 -6.13 20.55
CA LYS A 6 4.30 -6.53 19.75
C LYS A 6 3.79 -6.71 18.52
N MET A 7 4.19 -6.20 17.46
CA MET A 7 3.73 -6.46 16.25
C MET A 7 4.08 -7.71 15.76
N LYS A 8 3.35 -8.64 15.54
CA LYS A 8 3.64 -9.86 14.93
C LYS A 8 3.77 -9.70 13.52
N PRO A 9 4.58 -10.39 12.78
CA PRO A 9 4.63 -10.38 11.33
C PRO A 9 3.31 -10.84 10.78
N PRO A 10 2.76 -10.22 9.79
CA PRO A 10 1.48 -10.62 9.26
C PRO A 10 1.57 -11.96 8.56
N SER A 11 0.48 -12.69 8.56
CA SER A 11 0.41 -13.94 7.82
C SER A 11 0.35 -13.59 6.35
N GLY A 12 0.34 -14.56 5.49
CA GLY A 12 0.27 -14.29 4.07
C GLY A 12 -0.90 -13.45 3.69
N LEU A 13 -2.08 -13.77 4.21
CA LEU A 13 -3.25 -13.01 3.87
C LEU A 13 -3.16 -11.61 4.41
N GLU A 14 -2.70 -11.44 5.63
CA GLU A 14 -2.58 -10.12 6.19
C GLU A 14 -1.55 -9.31 5.42
N ARG A 15 -0.52 -9.97 4.93
CA ARG A 15 0.48 -9.28 4.17
C ARG A 15 -0.10 -8.77 2.87
N LEU A 16 -0.95 -9.53 2.21
CA LEU A 16 -1.57 -9.09 0.99
C LEU A 16 -2.45 -7.88 1.25
N GLU A 17 -3.18 -7.90 2.35
CA GLU A 17 -4.04 -6.79 2.66
C GLU A 17 -3.22 -5.55 2.98
N ALA A 18 -2.09 -5.71 3.65
CA ALA A 18 -1.25 -4.58 3.98
C ALA A 18 -0.69 -3.94 2.72
N VAL A 19 -0.27 -4.76 1.77
CA VAL A 19 0.27 -4.24 0.53
C VAL A 19 -0.82 -3.55 -0.27
N GLN A 20 -2.02 -4.12 -0.27
CA GLN A 20 -3.11 -3.52 -1.01
C GLN A 20 -3.47 -2.16 -0.44
N GLU A 21 -3.50 -2.04 0.88
CA GLU A 21 -3.78 -0.76 1.49
C GLU A 21 -2.69 0.24 1.20
N ALA A 22 -1.45 -0.17 1.26
CA ALA A 22 -0.35 0.72 0.95
C ALA A 22 -0.43 1.19 -0.50
N TYR A 23 -0.81 0.29 -1.39
CA TYR A 23 -0.94 0.63 -2.79
C TYR A 23 -2.03 1.68 -2.98
N GLU A 24 -3.18 1.48 -2.35
CA GLU A 24 -4.27 2.41 -2.52
C GLU A 24 -3.93 3.77 -1.94
N GLU A 25 -3.28 3.77 -0.81
CA GLU A 25 -2.89 5.01 -0.19
C GLU A 25 -1.87 5.74 -1.04
N ARG A 26 -0.89 5.02 -1.55
CA ARG A 26 0.14 5.64 -2.36
C ARG A 26 -0.45 6.16 -3.68
N ALA A 27 -1.36 5.41 -4.26
CA ALA A 27 -1.97 5.86 -5.50
C ALA A 27 -2.76 7.16 -5.26
N ALA A 28 -3.44 7.25 -4.13
CA ALA A 28 -4.18 8.45 -3.84
C ALA A 28 -3.25 9.65 -3.67
N ILE A 29 -2.14 9.45 -2.98
CA ILE A 29 -1.18 10.52 -2.79
C ILE A 29 -0.62 10.98 -4.12
N LEU A 30 -0.26 10.03 -4.98
CA LEU A 30 0.30 10.41 -6.27
C LEU A 30 -0.72 11.13 -7.13
N GLU A 31 -1.97 10.74 -7.01
CA GLU A 31 -2.99 11.39 -7.80
C GLU A 31 -3.23 12.81 -7.31
N TYR A 32 -3.34 13.01 -6.02
CA TYR A 32 -3.67 14.32 -5.51
C TYR A 32 -2.47 15.22 -5.28
N ASP A 33 -1.41 14.70 -4.72
CA ASP A 33 -0.24 15.51 -4.44
C ASP A 33 0.65 15.70 -5.65
N ALA A 34 0.91 14.69 -6.40
CA ALA A 34 1.77 14.78 -7.55
C ALA A 34 1.04 15.15 -8.82
N GLY A 35 -0.28 15.21 -8.78
CA GLY A 35 -1.04 15.57 -9.96
C GLY A 35 -1.05 14.54 -11.05
N MET A 36 -0.76 13.29 -10.72
CA MET A 36 -0.77 12.25 -11.73
C MET A 36 -2.18 11.83 -12.06
N SER A 37 -2.37 11.33 -13.27
CA SER A 37 -3.64 10.76 -13.63
C SER A 37 -3.81 9.50 -12.83
N ARG A 38 -5.04 9.01 -12.73
CA ARG A 38 -5.30 7.82 -11.98
C ARG A 38 -4.49 6.64 -12.49
N GLU A 39 -4.42 6.49 -13.79
CA GLU A 39 -3.68 5.39 -14.35
C GLU A 39 -2.21 5.47 -14.02
N GLU A 40 -1.65 6.65 -14.10
CA GLU A 40 -0.25 6.79 -13.79
C GLU A 40 0.00 6.63 -12.32
N ALA A 41 -0.89 7.15 -11.48
CA ALA A 41 -0.73 7.00 -10.05
C ALA A 41 -0.77 5.54 -9.65
N GLU A 42 -1.66 4.77 -10.27
CA GLU A 42 -1.75 3.36 -9.95
C GLU A 42 -0.52 2.61 -10.41
N LYS A 43 -0.01 2.96 -11.57
CA LYS A 43 1.16 2.30 -12.08
C LYS A 43 2.36 2.55 -11.18
N GLU A 44 2.54 3.79 -10.75
CA GLU A 44 3.64 4.10 -9.86
C GLU A 44 3.46 3.45 -8.51
N ALA A 45 2.24 3.44 -7.99
CA ALA A 45 1.98 2.84 -6.70
C ALA A 45 2.30 1.35 -6.72
N ARG A 46 2.04 0.67 -7.84
CA ARG A 46 2.38 -0.73 -7.94
C ARG A 46 3.87 -0.93 -7.84
N LYS A 47 4.63 -0.08 -8.48
CA LYS A 47 6.07 -0.18 -8.44
C LYS A 47 6.57 0.06 -7.04
N LEU A 48 6.01 1.03 -6.35
CA LEU A 48 6.52 1.40 -5.04
C LEU A 48 6.14 0.40 -3.97
N THR A 49 4.98 -0.24 -4.10
CA THR A 49 4.52 -1.14 -3.06
C THR A 49 4.66 -2.60 -3.42
N GLY A 50 4.86 -2.91 -4.68
CA GLY A 50 4.94 -4.29 -5.11
C GLY A 50 3.58 -4.94 -5.31
N TYR A 51 2.50 -4.16 -5.20
CA TYR A 51 1.17 -4.71 -5.38
C TYR A 51 0.95 -5.02 -6.85
N GLU A 52 0.45 -6.19 -7.16
CA GLU A 52 0.25 -6.57 -8.55
C GLU A 52 -1.18 -6.84 -8.89
N GLY A 53 -2.11 -6.39 -8.11
CA GLY A 53 -3.49 -6.56 -8.44
C GLY A 53 -4.08 -7.91 -8.05
N TRP A 54 -3.57 -8.53 -7.03
CA TRP A 54 -4.08 -9.84 -6.65
C TRP A 54 -5.59 -9.83 -6.30
#